data_28a324fea9a168620970a9f9d0a2a6cd
#
_entry.id   28a324fea9a168620970a9f9d0a2a6cd
#
_cell.length_a   1.000
_cell.length_b   1.000
_cell.length_c   1.000
_cell.angle_alpha   90.00
_cell.angle_beta   90.00
_cell.angle_gamma   90.00
#
_symmetry.space_group_name_H-M   'P 1'
#
loop_
_entity.id
_entity.type
_entity.pdbx_description
1 polymer ?
#
loop_
_entity_poly.entity_id
_entity_poly.type
_entity_poly.pdbx_seq_one_letter_code
_entity_poly.pdbx_strand_id
1 'polypeptide(L)' 'KTHAKFIKQDNKYYLVDLESKNGTYINSTKLMPNSLYEVEDGASIVFSNVKYTFNIEK' A
#
# COMPACT_ATOMS: atom_id res chain seq x y z
N LYS A 1 -8.60 2.36 -14.11
CA LYS A 1 -8.78 1.19 -13.29
C LYS A 1 -7.97 1.30 -11.99
N THR A 2 -8.60 1.05 -10.87
CA THR A 2 -7.95 1.21 -9.57
C THR A 2 -7.22 -0.07 -9.19
N HIS A 3 -5.91 0.05 -8.91
CA HIS A 3 -5.09 -1.10 -8.52
C HIS A 3 -5.07 -1.29 -7.02
N ALA A 4 -5.18 -0.20 -6.26
CA ALA A 4 -5.08 -0.26 -4.82
C ALA A 4 -5.70 1.01 -4.25
N LYS A 5 -5.97 1.00 -2.95
CA LYS A 5 -6.47 2.20 -2.29
C LYS A 5 -5.88 2.33 -0.90
N PHE A 6 -5.80 3.58 -0.43
CA PHE A 6 -5.39 3.88 0.94
C PHE A 6 -6.61 4.16 1.79
N ILE A 7 -6.56 3.70 3.03
CA ILE A 7 -7.62 3.93 4.00
C ILE A 7 -6.99 4.53 5.24
N LYS A 8 -7.53 5.64 5.74
CA LYS A 8 -7.09 6.21 6.99
C LYS A 8 -8.13 5.91 8.06
N GLN A 9 -7.71 5.32 9.17
CA GLN A 9 -8.61 4.96 10.27
C GLN A 9 -7.86 5.07 11.59
N ASP A 10 -8.40 5.84 12.53
CA ASP A 10 -7.84 5.97 13.88
C ASP A 10 -6.37 6.37 13.87
N ASN A 11 -6.02 7.37 13.05
CA ASN A 11 -4.66 7.90 12.89
C ASN A 11 -3.68 6.90 12.31
N LYS A 12 -4.16 5.84 11.71
CA LYS A 12 -3.33 4.88 11.01
C LYS A 12 -3.72 4.85 9.55
N TYR A 13 -2.77 4.47 8.70
CA TYR A 13 -3.00 4.35 7.28
C TYR A 13 -2.87 2.90 6.86
N TYR A 14 -3.75 2.46 5.97
CA TYR A 14 -3.76 1.10 5.48
C TYR A 14 -3.77 1.11 3.98
N LEU A 15 -3.19 0.08 3.39
CA LEU A 15 -3.19 -0.12 1.95
C LEU A 15 -3.89 -1.42 1.63
N VAL A 16 -4.75 -1.38 0.62
CA VAL A 16 -5.47 -2.56 0.16
C VAL A 16 -5.17 -2.74 -1.32
N ASP A 17 -4.69 -3.91 -1.70
CA ASP A 17 -4.53 -4.25 -3.10
C ASP A 17 -5.86 -4.72 -3.65
N LEU A 18 -6.31 -4.13 -4.76
CA LEU A 18 -7.59 -4.45 -5.36
C LEU A 18 -7.39 -5.39 -6.53
N GLU A 19 -6.78 -6.52 -6.27
CA GLU A 19 -6.54 -7.57 -7.27
C GLU A 19 -5.76 -7.02 -8.47
N SER A 20 -4.71 -6.26 -8.17
CA SER A 20 -3.87 -5.71 -9.23
C SER A 20 -3.16 -6.84 -9.98
N LYS A 21 -2.93 -6.61 -11.27
CA LYS A 21 -2.36 -7.63 -12.12
C LYS A 21 -0.94 -8.00 -11.70
N ASN A 22 -0.14 -7.01 -11.35
CA ASN A 22 1.26 -7.24 -11.00
C ASN A 22 1.52 -7.24 -9.51
N GLY A 23 0.47 -7.06 -8.70
CA GLY A 23 0.59 -7.06 -7.26
C GLY A 23 1.04 -5.73 -6.69
N THR A 24 0.89 -5.61 -5.38
CA THR A 24 1.31 -4.45 -4.62
C THR A 24 2.18 -4.96 -3.49
N TYR A 25 3.27 -4.23 -3.20
CA TYR A 25 4.22 -4.63 -2.17
C TYR A 25 4.43 -3.52 -1.18
N ILE A 26 4.56 -3.87 0.11
CA ILE A 26 4.97 -2.95 1.16
C ILE A 26 6.25 -3.52 1.76
N ASN A 27 7.34 -2.76 1.71
CA ASN A 27 8.65 -3.18 2.26
C ASN A 27 9.02 -4.58 1.78
N SER A 28 8.83 -4.82 0.47
CA SER A 28 9.17 -6.08 -0.20
C SER A 28 8.23 -7.25 0.15
N THR A 29 7.14 -6.99 0.86
CA THR A 29 6.15 -8.02 1.15
C THR A 29 4.96 -7.86 0.21
N LYS A 30 4.64 -8.90 -0.54
CA LYS A 30 3.51 -8.86 -1.45
C LYS A 30 2.21 -8.96 -0.66
N LEU A 31 1.28 -8.07 -0.97
CA LEU A 31 0.00 -8.02 -0.26
C LEU A 31 -0.97 -9.06 -0.79
N MET A 32 -1.74 -9.66 0.10
CA MET A 32 -2.87 -10.49 -0.29
C MET A 32 -3.97 -9.57 -0.81
N PRO A 33 -4.64 -9.92 -1.92
CA PRO A 33 -5.70 -9.07 -2.45
C PRO A 33 -6.81 -8.86 -1.44
N ASN A 34 -7.33 -7.64 -1.42
CA ASN A 34 -8.50 -7.26 -0.61
C ASN A 34 -8.29 -7.39 0.89
N SER A 35 -7.04 -7.35 1.34
CA SER A 35 -6.72 -7.38 2.77
C SER A 35 -6.10 -6.06 3.18
N LEU A 36 -6.36 -5.64 4.42
CA LEU A 36 -5.81 -4.40 4.97
C LEU A 36 -4.40 -4.63 5.49
N TYR A 37 -3.48 -3.73 5.12
CA TYR A 37 -2.12 -3.77 5.64
C TYR A 37 -1.77 -2.38 6.13
N GLU A 38 -1.29 -2.28 7.35
CA GLU A 38 -0.89 -0.99 7.90
C GLU A 38 0.36 -0.47 7.18
N VAL A 39 0.36 0.83 6.86
CA VAL A 39 1.49 1.47 6.20
C VAL A 39 2.04 2.52 7.14
N GLU A 40 3.32 2.40 7.48
CA GLU A 40 3.97 3.33 8.38
C GLU A 40 4.73 4.38 7.59
N ASP A 41 5.03 5.50 8.28
CA ASP A 41 5.81 6.57 7.70
C ASP A 41 7.16 6.02 7.22
N GLY A 42 7.52 6.36 5.99
CA GLY A 42 8.77 5.90 5.40
C GLY A 42 8.69 4.54 4.71
N ALA A 43 7.52 3.92 4.69
CA ALA A 43 7.39 2.61 4.07
C ALA A 43 7.63 2.68 2.56
N SER A 44 8.22 1.63 2.02
CA SER A 44 8.45 1.49 0.59
C SER A 44 7.26 0.76 -0.02
N ILE A 45 6.67 1.33 -1.05
CA ILE A 45 5.51 0.74 -1.71
C ILE A 45 5.82 0.58 -3.19
N VAL A 46 5.53 -0.60 -3.72
CA VAL A 46 5.74 -0.88 -5.14
C VAL A 46 4.41 -1.19 -5.80
N PHE A 47 4.09 -0.40 -6.85
CA PHE A 47 2.95 -0.64 -7.72
C PHE A 47 3.49 -0.81 -9.14
N SER A 48 3.13 -1.88 -9.82
CA SER A 48 3.45 -2.05 -11.24
C SER A 48 4.91 -1.71 -11.57
N ASN A 49 5.83 -2.22 -10.76
CA ASN A 49 7.26 -2.00 -10.91
C ASN A 49 7.74 -0.57 -10.66
N VAL A 50 6.89 0.27 -10.12
CA VAL A 50 7.27 1.64 -9.74
C VAL A 50 7.29 1.71 -8.22
N LYS A 51 8.40 2.20 -7.68
CA LYS A 51 8.61 2.27 -6.24
C LYS A 51 8.28 3.68 -5.73
N TYR A 52 7.55 3.75 -4.65
CA TYR A 52 7.19 4.99 -3.97
C TYR A 52 7.58 4.88 -2.50
N THR A 53 7.84 6.03 -1.90
CA THR A 53 8.04 6.09 -0.45
C THR A 53 6.81 6.78 0.15
N PHE A 54 6.19 6.13 1.11
CA PHE A 54 5.01 6.67 1.78
C PHE A 54 5.47 7.56 2.93
N ASN A 55 5.05 8.83 2.93
CA ASN A 55 5.41 9.78 3.98
C ASN A 55 4.16 10.36 4.59
N ILE A 56 4.13 10.42 5.91
CA ILE A 56 3.02 11.02 6.63
C ILE A 56 3.45 12.42 7.06
N GLU A 57 2.72 13.41 6.61
CA GLU A 57 2.99 14.79 7.01
C GLU A 57 2.35 15.06 8.35
N LYS A 58 3.12 15.66 9.23
CA LYS A 58 2.66 15.94 10.60
C LYS A 58 2.56 17.41 10.86
#